data_60b663c6bfd94de8fb267d73011c16b8
#
_entry.id   60b663c6bfd94de8fb267d73011c16b8
#
_cell.length_a   1.000
_cell.length_b   1.000
_cell.length_c   1.000
_cell.angle_alpha   90.00
_cell.angle_beta   90.00
_cell.angle_gamma   90.00
#
_symmetry.space_group_name_H-M   'P 1'
#
loop_
_entity.id
_entity.type
_entity.pdbx_description
1 polymer ?
#
loop_
_entity_poly.entity_id
_entity_poly.type
_entity_poly.pdbx_seq_one_letter_code
_entity_poly.pdbx_strand_id
1 'polypeptide(L)'
;MYYGTTYNKVHVAVPKDEVVLFHNTKDTQKIHINMDQGEVKADTLYFPKAAKKGFNRYDVFLSKNTFQMEITTKAKTGKTLLLIKDSFANCFVPFLTESYDRIILIDYRYGKTPIGTIQSEYSDITDVLVLFNTEKFMQNTKLSKLARTKKEEKTLEEFDADEFLEDM
;
A
#
# COMPACT_ATOMS: atom_id res chain seq x y z
N MET A 1 -11.21 -21.26 4.94
CA MET A 1 -11.23 -20.97 6.39
C MET A 1 -9.90 -20.38 6.79
N TYR A 2 -9.90 -19.32 7.58
CA TYR A 2 -8.73 -18.52 7.91
C TYR A 2 -8.81 -18.04 9.35
N TYR A 3 -7.70 -17.99 10.06
CA TYR A 3 -7.67 -17.52 11.45
C TYR A 3 -7.12 -16.09 11.60
N GLY A 4 -6.47 -15.53 10.58
CA GLY A 4 -5.84 -14.22 10.63
C GLY A 4 -4.47 -14.18 11.26
N THR A 5 -3.76 -13.07 11.01
CA THR A 5 -2.37 -12.89 11.45
C THR A 5 -2.27 -12.75 12.98
N THR A 6 -3.28 -12.17 13.62
CA THR A 6 -3.31 -12.02 15.09
C THR A 6 -3.47 -13.35 15.78
N TYR A 7 -4.32 -14.25 15.25
CA TYR A 7 -4.47 -15.61 15.76
C TYR A 7 -3.15 -16.36 15.78
N ASN A 8 -2.35 -16.24 14.72
CA ASN A 8 -1.04 -16.91 14.63
C ASN A 8 -0.06 -16.45 15.72
N LYS A 9 -0.30 -15.32 16.37
CA LYS A 9 0.52 -14.82 17.48
C LYS A 9 -0.01 -15.24 18.86
N VAL A 10 -1.32 -15.37 19.01
CA VAL A 10 -1.97 -15.52 20.31
C VAL A 10 -2.49 -16.94 20.55
N HIS A 11 -2.84 -17.68 19.51
CA HIS A 11 -3.33 -19.07 19.54
C HIS A 11 -4.53 -19.31 20.47
N VAL A 12 -5.45 -18.35 20.52
CA VAL A 12 -6.70 -18.48 21.28
C VAL A 12 -7.72 -19.27 20.46
N ALA A 13 -8.46 -20.17 21.08
CA ALA A 13 -9.52 -20.92 20.39
C ALA A 13 -10.65 -19.98 19.96
N VAL A 14 -10.73 -19.71 18.66
CA VAL A 14 -11.78 -18.90 18.03
C VAL A 14 -12.34 -19.61 16.80
N PRO A 15 -13.57 -19.32 16.38
CA PRO A 15 -14.10 -19.79 15.10
C PRO A 15 -13.22 -19.33 13.93
N LYS A 16 -13.19 -20.11 12.87
CA LYS A 16 -12.48 -19.75 11.64
C LYS A 16 -13.27 -18.70 10.87
N ASP A 17 -12.56 -17.70 10.35
CA ASP A 17 -13.11 -16.71 9.44
C ASP A 17 -13.20 -17.22 8.00
N GLU A 18 -14.03 -16.58 7.20
CA GLU A 18 -14.07 -16.72 5.76
C GLU A 18 -13.52 -15.46 5.10
N VAL A 19 -12.70 -15.65 4.07
CA VAL A 19 -12.29 -14.54 3.20
C VAL A 19 -13.26 -14.50 2.03
N VAL A 20 -14.08 -13.45 1.98
CA VAL A 20 -15.06 -13.22 0.92
C VAL A 20 -14.46 -12.26 -0.10
N LEU A 21 -14.52 -12.64 -1.39
CA LEU A 21 -14.07 -11.81 -2.50
C LEU A 21 -15.29 -11.24 -3.22
N PHE A 22 -15.36 -9.92 -3.30
CA PHE A 22 -16.42 -9.22 -4.01
C PHE A 22 -15.95 -8.91 -5.42
N HIS A 23 -16.62 -9.49 -6.41
CA HIS A 23 -16.36 -9.21 -7.82
C HIS A 23 -17.40 -8.24 -8.37
N ASN A 24 -16.94 -7.24 -9.13
CA ASN A 24 -17.86 -6.42 -9.88
C ASN A 24 -18.49 -7.24 -11.01
N THR A 25 -19.80 -7.30 -11.04
CA THR A 25 -20.57 -8.04 -12.07
C THR A 25 -20.56 -7.36 -13.44
N LYS A 26 -20.20 -6.09 -13.51
CA LYS A 26 -20.06 -5.32 -14.76
C LYS A 26 -18.71 -5.49 -15.43
N ASP A 27 -18.14 -6.58 -15.36
CA ASP A 27 -16.88 -7.21 -15.78
C ASP A 27 -16.07 -6.55 -16.92
N THR A 28 -15.99 -5.24 -16.97
CA THR A 28 -15.27 -4.49 -18.01
C THR A 28 -14.04 -3.74 -17.49
N GLN A 29 -13.73 -3.86 -16.22
CA GLN A 29 -12.57 -3.16 -15.64
C GLN A 29 -11.31 -4.00 -15.83
N LYS A 30 -10.50 -3.62 -16.80
CA LYS A 30 -9.11 -4.06 -16.81
C LYS A 30 -8.35 -3.28 -15.75
N ILE A 31 -8.02 -3.95 -14.67
CA ILE A 31 -7.19 -3.41 -13.61
C ILE A 31 -5.76 -3.76 -13.95
N HIS A 32 -4.92 -2.76 -14.08
CA HIS A 32 -3.49 -2.95 -14.27
C HIS A 32 -2.77 -2.62 -12.98
N ILE A 33 -1.97 -3.55 -12.47
CA ILE A 33 -1.18 -3.37 -11.25
C ILE A 33 0.29 -3.32 -11.64
N ASN A 34 0.96 -2.22 -11.29
CA ASN A 34 2.41 -2.07 -11.37
C ASN A 34 2.99 -2.01 -9.97
N MET A 35 4.08 -2.75 -9.70
CA MET A 35 4.75 -2.78 -8.40
C MET A 35 6.21 -2.39 -8.56
N ASP A 36 6.77 -1.61 -7.64
CA ASP A 36 8.13 -1.05 -7.72
C ASP A 36 9.28 -2.07 -7.64
N GLN A 37 9.02 -3.27 -7.13
CA GLN A 37 10.06 -4.31 -6.99
C GLN A 37 9.84 -5.49 -7.93
N GLY A 38 9.94 -5.24 -9.24
CA GLY A 38 9.94 -6.27 -10.26
C GLY A 38 8.57 -6.84 -10.53
N GLU A 39 7.74 -5.96 -11.03
CA GLU A 39 6.97 -6.30 -12.22
C GLU A 39 5.99 -7.45 -12.07
N VAL A 40 5.12 -7.40 -11.08
CA VAL A 40 3.88 -8.15 -11.22
C VAL A 40 2.87 -7.26 -11.93
N LYS A 41 2.84 -7.35 -13.26
CA LYS A 41 1.73 -6.80 -14.04
C LYS A 41 0.58 -7.80 -13.94
N ALA A 42 -0.56 -7.38 -13.45
CA ALA A 42 -1.72 -8.25 -13.32
C ALA A 42 -3.01 -7.48 -13.63
N ASP A 43 -3.95 -8.16 -14.27
CA ASP A 43 -5.27 -7.61 -14.61
C ASP A 43 -6.31 -7.99 -13.54
N THR A 44 -5.88 -8.20 -12.30
CA THR A 44 -6.74 -8.57 -11.18
C THR A 44 -6.19 -8.08 -9.86
N LEU A 45 -7.07 -7.74 -8.93
CA LEU A 45 -6.72 -7.42 -7.53
C LEU A 45 -6.70 -8.66 -6.62
N TYR A 46 -7.16 -9.80 -7.13
CA TYR A 46 -7.27 -11.04 -6.37
C TYR A 46 -6.29 -12.09 -6.84
N PHE A 47 -5.49 -12.61 -5.92
CA PHE A 47 -4.42 -13.57 -6.18
C PHE A 47 -4.64 -14.89 -5.42
N PRO A 48 -5.59 -15.75 -5.86
CA PRO A 48 -5.90 -16.99 -5.14
C PRO A 48 -4.71 -17.94 -4.98
N LYS A 49 -3.75 -17.89 -5.91
CA LYS A 49 -2.53 -18.70 -5.83
C LYS A 49 -1.61 -18.25 -4.70
N ALA A 50 -1.54 -16.95 -4.39
CA ALA A 50 -0.77 -16.42 -3.26
C ALA A 50 -1.35 -16.90 -1.93
N ALA A 51 -2.68 -16.94 -1.80
CA ALA A 51 -3.38 -17.44 -0.62
C ALA A 51 -3.17 -18.95 -0.37
N LYS A 52 -2.81 -19.74 -1.39
CA LYS A 52 -2.59 -21.19 -1.26
C LYS A 52 -1.18 -21.54 -0.79
N LYS A 53 -0.19 -20.70 -1.03
CA LYS A 53 1.24 -21.01 -0.81
C LYS A 53 1.76 -20.74 0.59
N GLY A 54 0.98 -20.12 1.48
CA GLY A 54 1.47 -19.70 2.78
C GLY A 54 0.41 -19.70 3.88
N PHE A 55 0.87 -19.39 5.10
CA PHE A 55 0.01 -19.21 6.26
C PHE A 55 -0.86 -17.94 6.14
N ASN A 56 -0.46 -16.98 5.31
CA ASN A 56 -1.17 -15.71 5.15
C ASN A 56 -2.13 -15.74 3.96
N ARG A 57 -3.33 -16.27 4.18
CA ARG A 57 -4.37 -16.30 3.13
C ARG A 57 -4.86 -14.91 2.74
N TYR A 58 -4.57 -13.89 3.53
CA TYR A 58 -4.89 -12.49 3.23
C TYR A 58 -4.13 -11.95 2.01
N ASP A 59 -3.02 -12.61 1.61
CA ASP A 59 -2.30 -12.30 0.37
C ASP A 59 -3.12 -12.55 -0.91
N VAL A 60 -4.34 -13.06 -0.79
CA VAL A 60 -5.31 -13.05 -1.87
C VAL A 60 -5.59 -11.63 -2.36
N PHE A 61 -5.54 -10.64 -1.48
CA PHE A 61 -5.69 -9.22 -1.83
C PHE A 61 -4.33 -8.64 -2.21
N LEU A 62 -4.19 -8.14 -3.44
CA LEU A 62 -3.02 -7.44 -3.97
C LEU A 62 -1.71 -8.25 -3.95
N SER A 63 -1.75 -9.59 -3.79
CA SER A 63 -0.61 -10.50 -3.76
C SER A 63 0.31 -10.27 -2.55
N LYS A 64 1.20 -9.29 -2.59
CA LYS A 64 2.17 -8.96 -1.54
C LYS A 64 2.17 -7.45 -1.27
N ASN A 65 2.69 -7.07 -0.11
CA ASN A 65 2.92 -5.66 0.18
C ASN A 65 4.25 -5.22 -0.47
N THR A 66 4.23 -4.07 -1.12
CA THR A 66 5.37 -3.36 -1.71
C THR A 66 5.37 -1.93 -1.20
N PHE A 67 6.46 -1.20 -1.42
CA PHE A 67 6.49 0.23 -1.08
C PHE A 67 5.46 0.99 -1.91
N GLN A 68 5.46 0.79 -3.22
CA GLN A 68 4.58 1.47 -4.16
C GLN A 68 3.85 0.46 -5.05
N MET A 69 2.59 0.72 -5.29
CA MET A 69 1.77 -0.02 -6.25
C MET A 69 0.86 0.95 -6.97
N GLU A 70 0.77 0.86 -8.27
CA GLU A 70 -0.16 1.63 -9.08
C GLU A 70 -1.22 0.72 -9.67
N ILE A 71 -2.47 1.11 -9.51
CA ILE A 71 -3.65 0.44 -10.07
C ILE A 71 -4.30 1.40 -11.04
N THR A 72 -4.44 0.99 -12.29
CA THR A 72 -5.20 1.72 -13.31
C THR A 72 -6.51 1.01 -13.55
N THR A 73 -7.59 1.76 -13.57
CA THR A 73 -8.96 1.27 -13.76
C THR A 73 -9.59 1.84 -15.03
N LYS A 74 -10.81 1.46 -15.30
CA LYS A 74 -11.64 2.03 -16.38
C LYS A 74 -12.83 2.83 -15.88
N ALA A 75 -12.73 3.39 -14.68
CA ALA A 75 -13.83 4.12 -14.04
C ALA A 75 -14.26 5.37 -14.81
N LYS A 76 -13.33 6.06 -15.49
CA LYS A 76 -13.55 7.28 -16.27
C LYS A 76 -14.13 8.43 -15.42
N THR A 77 -13.61 8.56 -14.22
CA THR A 77 -14.05 9.60 -13.26
C THR A 77 -13.20 10.86 -13.31
N GLY A 78 -12.04 10.82 -13.98
CA GLY A 78 -11.03 11.87 -13.96
C GLY A 78 -10.29 11.99 -12.62
N LYS A 79 -10.41 10.99 -11.72
CA LYS A 79 -9.86 11.05 -10.36
C LYS A 79 -8.68 10.11 -10.16
N THR A 80 -7.68 10.60 -9.45
CA THR A 80 -6.51 9.86 -8.98
C THR A 80 -6.42 9.91 -7.47
N LEU A 81 -6.39 8.74 -6.83
CA LEU A 81 -6.24 8.59 -5.38
C LEU A 81 -4.80 8.26 -5.00
N LEU A 82 -4.23 9.03 -4.08
CA LEU A 82 -3.05 8.63 -3.32
C LEU A 82 -3.49 7.97 -2.01
N LEU A 83 -3.26 6.66 -1.87
CA LEU A 83 -3.60 5.88 -0.68
C LEU A 83 -2.34 5.51 0.10
N ILE A 84 -2.11 6.18 1.22
CA ILE A 84 -1.04 5.89 2.16
C ILE A 84 -1.57 4.91 3.20
N LYS A 85 -0.98 3.71 3.28
CA LYS A 85 -1.66 2.59 3.93
C LYS A 85 -0.73 1.61 4.63
N ASP A 86 -1.31 0.73 5.43
CA ASP A 86 -0.75 -0.56 5.79
C ASP A 86 -1.52 -1.72 5.10
N SER A 87 -1.19 -2.97 5.43
CA SER A 87 -1.83 -4.14 4.81
C SER A 87 -3.32 -4.29 5.13
N PHE A 88 -3.84 -3.66 6.18
CA PHE A 88 -5.27 -3.72 6.49
C PHE A 88 -6.14 -3.08 5.40
N ALA A 89 -5.61 -2.11 4.68
CA ALA A 89 -6.30 -1.48 3.56
C ALA A 89 -6.42 -2.38 2.31
N ASN A 90 -5.65 -3.47 2.20
CA ASN A 90 -5.63 -4.26 0.96
C ASN A 90 -7.01 -4.81 0.57
N CYS A 91 -7.82 -5.25 1.53
CA CYS A 91 -9.17 -5.74 1.27
C CYS A 91 -10.17 -4.63 0.93
N PHE A 92 -9.84 -3.37 1.22
CA PHE A 92 -10.68 -2.21 0.91
C PHE A 92 -10.44 -1.68 -0.51
N VAL A 93 -9.23 -1.82 -1.04
CA VAL A 93 -8.84 -1.30 -2.37
C VAL A 93 -9.79 -1.73 -3.50
N PRO A 94 -10.28 -2.99 -3.58
CA PRO A 94 -11.21 -3.39 -4.62
C PRO A 94 -12.48 -2.54 -4.70
N PHE A 95 -12.94 -1.97 -3.59
CA PHE A 95 -14.14 -1.13 -3.55
C PHE A 95 -13.89 0.30 -4.07
N LEU A 96 -12.65 0.70 -4.24
CA LEU A 96 -12.26 2.03 -4.73
C LEU A 96 -12.17 2.08 -6.27
N THR A 97 -12.13 0.94 -6.93
CA THR A 97 -11.86 0.84 -8.39
C THR A 97 -12.94 1.41 -9.28
N GLU A 98 -14.14 1.63 -8.78
CA GLU A 98 -15.21 2.30 -9.52
C GLU A 98 -15.19 3.84 -9.36
N SER A 99 -14.46 4.32 -8.35
CA SER A 99 -14.43 5.75 -7.98
C SER A 99 -13.20 6.48 -8.48
N TYR A 100 -12.15 5.75 -8.89
CA TYR A 100 -10.88 6.33 -9.31
C TYR A 100 -10.35 5.65 -10.58
N ASP A 101 -9.84 6.46 -11.50
CA ASP A 101 -9.17 5.99 -12.73
C ASP A 101 -7.78 5.44 -12.41
N ARG A 102 -7.14 6.01 -11.39
CA ARG A 102 -5.84 5.60 -10.89
C ARG A 102 -5.82 5.61 -9.36
N ILE A 103 -5.19 4.58 -8.78
CA ILE A 103 -4.97 4.48 -7.34
C ILE A 103 -3.49 4.19 -7.12
N ILE A 104 -2.80 5.10 -6.44
CA ILE A 104 -1.39 4.99 -6.08
C ILE A 104 -1.34 4.60 -4.61
N LEU A 105 -0.85 3.39 -4.31
CA LEU A 105 -0.73 2.87 -2.95
C LEU A 105 0.70 3.02 -2.48
N ILE A 106 0.88 3.57 -1.28
CA ILE A 106 2.18 3.74 -0.65
C ILE A 106 2.17 3.08 0.73
N ASP A 107 3.13 2.19 0.96
CA ASP A 107 3.31 1.52 2.25
C ASP A 107 4.72 1.79 2.81
N TYR A 108 4.84 2.77 3.68
CA TYR A 108 6.11 3.21 4.25
C TYR A 108 6.85 2.17 5.11
N ARG A 109 6.28 1.01 5.34
CA ARG A 109 7.01 -0.10 5.96
C ARG A 109 8.09 -0.66 5.04
N TYR A 110 7.91 -0.51 3.72
CA TYR A 110 8.74 -1.12 2.68
C TYR A 110 9.62 -0.13 1.91
N GLY A 111 9.48 1.18 2.12
CA GLY A 111 10.25 2.19 1.40
C GLY A 111 10.49 3.46 2.20
N LYS A 112 11.19 4.41 1.58
CA LYS A 112 11.66 5.62 2.23
C LYS A 112 11.43 6.91 1.42
N THR A 113 10.94 6.82 0.18
CA THR A 113 10.76 7.98 -0.69
C THR A 113 9.87 9.03 -0.03
N PRO A 114 10.30 10.30 0.05
CA PRO A 114 9.50 11.37 0.63
C PRO A 114 8.17 11.56 -0.09
N ILE A 115 7.13 11.97 0.63
CA ILE A 115 5.82 12.22 0.02
C ILE A 115 5.89 13.32 -1.04
N GLY A 116 6.70 14.35 -0.85
CA GLY A 116 6.88 15.42 -1.83
C GLY A 116 7.47 14.94 -3.16
N THR A 117 8.32 13.89 -3.14
CA THR A 117 8.80 13.25 -4.37
C THR A 117 7.66 12.54 -5.08
N ILE A 118 6.86 11.75 -4.35
CA ILE A 118 5.70 11.06 -4.90
C ILE A 118 4.69 12.05 -5.49
N GLN A 119 4.39 13.14 -4.79
CA GLN A 119 3.50 14.19 -5.29
C GLN A 119 4.04 14.88 -6.55
N SER A 120 5.38 14.99 -6.68
CA SER A 120 6.00 15.56 -7.88
C SER A 120 5.92 14.60 -9.08
N GLU A 121 5.96 13.30 -8.84
CA GLU A 121 5.82 12.28 -9.89
C GLU A 121 4.38 12.15 -10.39
N TYR A 122 3.41 12.39 -9.51
CA TYR A 122 1.98 12.24 -9.78
C TYR A 122 1.24 13.57 -9.60
N SER A 123 1.42 14.47 -10.57
CA SER A 123 0.80 15.82 -10.54
C SER A 123 -0.72 15.83 -10.68
N ASP A 124 -1.33 14.69 -11.02
CA ASP A 124 -2.77 14.51 -11.23
C ASP A 124 -3.52 13.95 -10.02
N ILE A 125 -2.89 13.85 -8.85
CA ILE A 125 -3.56 13.42 -7.61
C ILE A 125 -4.70 14.38 -7.28
N THR A 126 -5.93 13.85 -7.19
CA THR A 126 -7.13 14.59 -6.82
C THR A 126 -7.51 14.40 -5.35
N ASP A 127 -7.25 13.22 -4.81
CA ASP A 127 -7.66 12.82 -3.47
C ASP A 127 -6.51 12.11 -2.73
N VAL A 128 -6.43 12.32 -1.43
CA VAL A 128 -5.47 11.64 -0.55
C VAL A 128 -6.22 10.95 0.59
N LEU A 129 -5.97 9.65 0.76
CA LEU A 129 -6.50 8.87 1.88
C LEU A 129 -5.34 8.26 2.67
N VAL A 130 -5.37 8.44 3.99
CA VAL A 130 -4.43 7.80 4.94
C VAL A 130 -5.20 6.77 5.74
N LEU A 131 -4.90 5.48 5.54
CA LEU A 131 -5.64 4.37 6.14
C LEU A 131 -4.72 3.34 6.77
N PHE A 132 -4.73 3.28 8.09
CA PHE A 132 -3.90 2.38 8.90
C PHE A 132 -4.72 1.69 9.98
N ASN A 133 -4.29 0.48 10.34
CA ASN A 133 -4.62 -0.09 11.63
C ASN A 133 -4.00 0.77 12.75
N THR A 134 -4.73 1.01 13.82
CA THR A 134 -4.30 1.89 14.93
C THR A 134 -2.96 1.46 15.54
N GLU A 135 -2.75 0.17 15.79
CA GLU A 135 -1.48 -0.35 16.30
C GLU A 135 -0.32 -0.04 15.35
N LYS A 136 -0.54 -0.25 14.04
CA LYS A 136 0.50 0.00 13.04
C LYS A 136 0.78 1.48 12.84
N PHE A 137 -0.23 2.31 12.95
CA PHE A 137 -0.06 3.76 12.94
C PHE A 137 0.83 4.23 14.10
N MET A 138 0.54 3.78 15.32
CA MET A 138 1.28 4.14 16.52
C MET A 138 2.74 3.65 16.52
N GLN A 139 3.02 2.51 15.89
CA GLN A 139 4.34 1.89 15.84
C GLN A 139 5.18 2.33 14.64
N ASN A 140 4.61 3.03 13.67
CA ASN A 140 5.30 3.33 12.42
C ASN A 140 6.09 4.63 12.50
N THR A 141 7.36 4.52 12.87
CA THR A 141 8.30 5.65 12.95
C THR A 141 8.58 6.32 11.60
N LYS A 142 8.33 5.62 10.49
CA LYS A 142 8.56 6.15 9.14
C LYS A 142 7.47 7.12 8.65
N LEU A 143 6.33 7.19 9.34
CA LEU A 143 5.26 8.14 9.01
C LEU A 143 5.69 9.60 9.19
N SER A 144 6.70 9.87 10.02
CA SER A 144 7.30 11.21 10.13
C SER A 144 7.83 11.74 8.78
N LYS A 145 8.17 10.85 7.85
CA LYS A 145 8.60 11.22 6.49
C LYS A 145 7.48 11.79 5.61
N LEU A 146 6.22 11.61 5.99
CA LEU A 146 5.09 12.26 5.34
C LEU A 146 5.14 13.79 5.47
N ALA A 147 5.71 14.29 6.57
CA ALA A 147 5.84 15.72 6.82
C ALA A 147 7.09 16.34 6.17
N ARG A 148 8.02 15.55 5.64
CA ARG A 148 9.28 16.06 5.10
C ARG A 148 9.14 16.43 3.63
N THR A 149 9.64 17.61 3.31
CA THR A 149 9.83 18.04 1.91
C THR A 149 11.16 17.51 1.38
N LYS A 150 11.29 17.42 0.06
CA LYS A 150 12.54 17.02 -0.62
C LYS A 150 13.75 17.91 -0.22
N LYS A 151 13.50 19.18 0.11
CA LYS A 151 14.53 20.16 0.53
C LYS A 151 15.06 19.86 1.93
N GLU A 152 14.15 19.51 2.87
CA GLU A 152 14.51 19.19 4.26
C GLU A 152 15.32 17.90 4.37
N GLU A 153 15.02 16.92 3.52
CA GLU A 153 15.76 15.66 3.51
C GLU A 153 17.20 15.84 3.02
N LYS A 154 17.42 16.67 1.99
CA LYS A 154 18.75 17.00 1.49
C LYS A 154 19.61 17.73 2.54
N THR A 155 19.01 18.66 3.29
CA THR A 155 19.68 19.40 4.36
C THR A 155 20.10 18.48 5.52
N LEU A 156 19.29 17.46 5.85
CA LEU A 156 19.62 16.49 6.90
C LEU A 156 20.73 15.52 6.48
N GLU A 157 20.75 15.09 5.21
CA GLU A 157 21.84 14.24 4.70
C GLU A 157 23.18 15.00 4.66
N GLU A 158 23.15 16.29 4.33
CA GLU A 158 24.34 17.18 4.39
C GLU A 158 24.81 17.38 5.85
N PHE A 159 23.89 17.48 6.82
CA PHE A 159 24.22 17.69 8.24
C PHE A 159 24.82 16.43 8.89
N ASP A 160 24.24 15.26 8.60
CA ASP A 160 24.75 13.97 9.11
C ASP A 160 26.14 13.64 8.55
N ALA A 161 26.48 14.11 7.34
CA ALA A 161 27.80 13.91 6.73
C ALA A 161 28.89 14.80 7.36
N ASP A 162 28.54 16.03 7.73
CA ASP A 162 29.49 16.97 8.33
C ASP A 162 29.79 16.63 9.82
N GLU A 163 28.76 16.18 10.57
CA GLU A 163 28.93 15.79 11.98
C GLU A 163 29.81 14.52 12.13
N PHE A 164 29.80 13.63 11.13
CA PHE A 164 30.62 12.41 11.12
C PHE A 164 32.11 12.68 10.81
N LEU A 165 32.44 13.83 10.22
CA LEU A 165 33.80 14.20 9.84
C LEU A 165 34.55 14.99 10.93
N GLU A 166 33.84 15.58 11.90
CA GLU A 166 34.47 16.30 13.01
C GLU A 166 34.90 15.39 14.17
N ASP A 167 34.39 14.16 14.26
CA ASP A 167 34.75 13.18 15.32
C ASP A 167 35.87 12.20 14.90
N MET A 168 36.53 12.40 13.75
CA MET A 168 37.71 11.63 13.30
C MET A 168 38.98 12.44 13.31
#